data_75c1c746af3b7e1e7f8e57c7c4af1972
#
_entry.id   75c1c746af3b7e1e7f8e57c7c4af1972
#
_cell.length_a   1.000
_cell.length_b   1.000
_cell.length_c   1.000
_cell.angle_alpha   90.00
_cell.angle_beta   90.00
_cell.angle_gamma   90.00
#
_symmetry.space_group_name_H-M   'P 1'
#
loop_
_entity.id
_entity.type
_entity.pdbx_description
1 polymer ?
#
loop_
_entity_poly.entity_id
_entity_poly.type
_entity_poly.pdbx_seq_one_letter_code
_entity_poly.pdbx_strand_id
1 'polypeptide(L)'
;MNRNSTAKKSVILIFAFALVLVSIMSLLFVDTQDVADAATLKQGSRGDLVKTVQQKLIKWGYLKGSADGIFGAKTKTAVIAFQKKNGLTADGIVGTRTAQALGISLSSTTSTSSSTSSTDLNLLARVVYGEARGEPYTGQVAVAAVVLNRVRSSSFPNSVAGVVYQSGAFDCVSDGQINLTPNRSAYNAAKDALNGWDPTYGCLFYYNPRTATSKWMLSRTVKLSIGNHAFC
;
A
#
# COMPACT_ATOMS: atom_id res chain seq x y z
N MET A 1 -23.41 -72.33 21.54
CA MET A 1 -24.43 -71.59 20.78
C MET A 1 -24.10 -70.13 20.83
N ASN A 2 -23.87 -69.53 19.66
CA ASN A 2 -22.89 -68.43 19.47
C ASN A 2 -23.61 -67.07 19.25
N ARG A 3 -24.22 -66.50 20.31
CA ARG A 3 -24.89 -65.15 20.24
C ARG A 3 -23.93 -63.97 20.50
N ASN A 4 -22.73 -64.23 21.01
CA ASN A 4 -21.77 -63.17 21.34
C ASN A 4 -20.79 -62.80 20.23
N SER A 5 -20.73 -63.58 19.17
CA SER A 5 -19.83 -63.33 18.03
C SER A 5 -20.39 -62.25 17.05
N THR A 6 -21.68 -62.24 16.85
CA THR A 6 -22.35 -61.26 15.96
C THR A 6 -22.40 -59.85 16.56
N ALA A 7 -22.64 -59.74 17.86
CA ALA A 7 -22.65 -58.46 18.54
C ALA A 7 -21.27 -57.78 18.54
N LYS A 8 -20.20 -58.58 18.75
CA LYS A 8 -18.81 -58.04 18.71
C LYS A 8 -18.41 -57.58 17.32
N LYS A 9 -18.81 -58.29 16.25
CA LYS A 9 -18.55 -57.90 14.86
C LYS A 9 -19.28 -56.64 14.49
N SER A 10 -20.55 -56.45 14.90
CA SER A 10 -21.34 -55.24 14.68
C SER A 10 -20.76 -54.03 15.40
N VAL A 11 -20.29 -54.16 16.64
CA VAL A 11 -19.65 -53.05 17.40
C VAL A 11 -18.33 -52.62 16.74
N ILE A 12 -17.51 -53.58 16.28
CA ILE A 12 -16.24 -53.29 15.61
C ILE A 12 -16.51 -52.54 14.27
N LEU A 13 -17.54 -52.95 13.55
CA LEU A 13 -17.92 -52.33 12.27
C LEU A 13 -18.39 -50.87 12.48
N ILE A 14 -19.16 -50.61 13.56
CA ILE A 14 -19.64 -49.26 13.89
C ILE A 14 -18.47 -48.36 14.31
N PHE A 15 -17.51 -48.85 15.09
CA PHE A 15 -16.30 -48.11 15.46
C PHE A 15 -15.42 -47.82 14.26
N ALA A 16 -15.25 -48.76 13.34
CA ALA A 16 -14.48 -48.54 12.11
C ALA A 16 -15.13 -47.50 11.21
N PHE A 17 -16.48 -47.49 11.09
CA PHE A 17 -17.21 -46.49 10.33
C PHE A 17 -17.18 -45.11 10.96
N ALA A 18 -17.22 -45.02 12.29
CA ALA A 18 -17.07 -43.77 13.02
C ALA A 18 -15.66 -43.15 12.87
N LEU A 19 -14.62 -43.96 12.87
CA LEU A 19 -13.24 -43.54 12.65
C LEU A 19 -13.00 -43.03 11.22
N VAL A 20 -13.63 -43.65 10.22
CA VAL A 20 -13.56 -43.20 8.82
C VAL A 20 -14.33 -41.89 8.62
N LEU A 21 -15.48 -41.70 9.28
CA LEU A 21 -16.23 -40.42 9.24
C LEU A 21 -15.46 -39.28 9.93
N VAL A 22 -14.76 -39.54 11.01
CA VAL A 22 -13.93 -38.52 11.68
C VAL A 22 -12.73 -38.16 10.82
N SER A 23 -12.11 -39.10 10.10
CA SER A 23 -11.00 -38.82 9.19
C SER A 23 -11.46 -38.10 7.91
N ILE A 24 -12.66 -38.30 7.42
CA ILE A 24 -13.24 -37.57 6.27
C ILE A 24 -13.66 -36.17 6.69
N MET A 25 -14.13 -35.98 7.94
CA MET A 25 -14.51 -34.66 8.46
C MET A 25 -13.30 -33.77 8.76
N SER A 26 -12.12 -34.35 9.05
CA SER A 26 -10.88 -33.60 9.19
C SER A 26 -10.27 -33.18 7.83
N LEU A 27 -10.68 -33.78 6.70
CA LEU A 27 -10.29 -33.33 5.35
C LEU A 27 -11.17 -32.18 4.81
N LEU A 28 -12.29 -31.87 5.46
CA LEU A 28 -13.19 -30.78 5.06
C LEU A 28 -12.99 -29.50 5.91
N PHE A 29 -12.11 -29.53 6.92
CA PHE A 29 -11.55 -28.30 7.47
C PHE A 29 -10.51 -27.80 6.47
N VAL A 30 -10.97 -27.24 5.37
CA VAL A 30 -10.21 -26.21 4.66
C VAL A 30 -10.07 -25.12 5.69
N ASP A 31 -8.88 -25.08 6.30
CA ASP A 31 -8.41 -23.97 7.05
C ASP A 31 -8.57 -22.75 6.13
N THR A 32 -9.66 -22.00 6.31
CA THR A 32 -9.73 -20.63 5.81
C THR A 32 -8.77 -19.86 6.68
N GLN A 33 -7.46 -20.13 6.49
CA GLN A 33 -6.44 -19.19 6.87
C GLN A 33 -6.93 -17.86 6.28
N ASP A 34 -7.18 -16.90 7.16
CA ASP A 34 -7.20 -15.50 6.80
C ASP A 34 -6.05 -15.27 5.83
N VAL A 35 -6.37 -15.24 4.54
CA VAL A 35 -5.44 -14.80 3.53
C VAL A 35 -5.28 -13.34 3.87
N ALA A 36 -4.26 -13.03 4.68
CA ALA A 36 -3.82 -11.66 4.89
C ALA A 36 -3.92 -10.99 3.53
N ASP A 37 -4.69 -9.92 3.45
CA ASP A 37 -5.10 -9.23 2.22
C ASP A 37 -3.84 -8.99 1.38
N ALA A 38 -3.56 -9.97 0.50
CA ALA A 38 -2.33 -9.96 -0.29
C ALA A 38 -2.43 -8.72 -1.15
N ALA A 39 -1.50 -7.80 -0.97
CA ALA A 39 -1.48 -6.53 -1.68
C ALA A 39 -1.80 -6.77 -3.16
N THR A 40 -2.94 -6.27 -3.62
CA THR A 40 -3.40 -6.44 -4.99
C THR A 40 -3.39 -5.08 -5.69
N LEU A 41 -2.94 -5.05 -6.96
CA LEU A 41 -3.03 -3.86 -7.78
C LEU A 41 -4.17 -4.03 -8.78
N LYS A 42 -5.05 -3.06 -8.85
CA LYS A 42 -6.24 -3.05 -9.71
C LYS A 42 -6.51 -1.65 -10.23
N GLN A 43 -7.48 -1.52 -11.11
CA GLN A 43 -7.88 -0.21 -11.61
C GLN A 43 -8.17 0.76 -10.45
N GLY A 44 -7.54 1.93 -10.49
CA GLY A 44 -7.53 2.92 -9.42
C GLY A 44 -6.28 2.85 -8.52
N SER A 45 -5.51 1.76 -8.51
CA SER A 45 -4.23 1.68 -7.80
C SER A 45 -3.21 2.66 -8.39
N ARG A 46 -2.31 3.17 -7.55
CA ARG A 46 -1.27 4.14 -7.94
C ARG A 46 0.04 3.84 -7.22
N GLY A 47 1.16 4.39 -7.72
CA GLY A 47 2.47 4.33 -7.09
C GLY A 47 3.50 3.49 -7.84
N ASP A 48 4.66 3.30 -7.22
CA ASP A 48 5.83 2.69 -7.86
C ASP A 48 5.62 1.22 -8.25
N LEU A 49 4.84 0.47 -7.48
CA LEU A 49 4.48 -0.90 -7.86
C LEU A 49 3.64 -0.93 -9.15
N VAL A 50 2.71 0.03 -9.31
CA VAL A 50 1.94 0.18 -10.56
C VAL A 50 2.87 0.55 -11.69
N LYS A 51 3.79 1.49 -11.47
CA LYS A 51 4.81 1.89 -12.45
C LYS A 51 5.68 0.71 -12.86
N THR A 52 6.10 -0.12 -11.90
CA THR A 52 6.86 -1.34 -12.16
C THR A 52 6.06 -2.34 -13.00
N VAL A 53 4.77 -2.56 -12.69
CA VAL A 53 3.87 -3.37 -13.50
C VAL A 53 3.79 -2.84 -14.94
N GLN A 54 3.56 -1.54 -15.09
CA GLN A 54 3.47 -0.88 -16.40
C GLN A 54 4.77 -1.03 -17.19
N GLN A 55 5.93 -0.82 -16.58
CA GLN A 55 7.24 -1.01 -17.22
C GLN A 55 7.42 -2.43 -17.74
N LYS A 56 7.03 -3.45 -16.97
CA LYS A 56 7.07 -4.85 -17.39
C LYS A 56 6.13 -5.11 -18.56
N LEU A 57 4.89 -4.60 -18.48
CA LEU A 57 3.90 -4.75 -19.54
C LEU A 57 4.33 -4.03 -20.83
N ILE A 58 4.98 -2.86 -20.74
CA ILE A 58 5.55 -2.12 -21.88
C ILE A 58 6.69 -2.92 -22.48
N LYS A 59 7.65 -3.39 -21.65
CA LYS A 59 8.80 -4.20 -22.09
C LYS A 59 8.37 -5.44 -22.88
N TRP A 60 7.24 -6.05 -22.52
CA TRP A 60 6.73 -7.25 -23.17
C TRP A 60 5.66 -6.98 -24.24
N GLY A 61 5.40 -5.70 -24.56
CA GLY A 61 4.50 -5.30 -25.64
C GLY A 61 3.01 -5.36 -25.32
N TYR A 62 2.62 -5.59 -24.06
CA TYR A 62 1.20 -5.59 -23.65
C TYR A 62 0.64 -4.19 -23.42
N LEU A 63 1.47 -3.22 -23.06
CA LEU A 63 1.08 -1.83 -22.82
C LEU A 63 1.87 -0.90 -23.73
N LYS A 64 1.19 0.07 -24.37
CA LYS A 64 1.82 1.13 -25.15
C LYS A 64 1.76 2.45 -24.37
N GLY A 65 2.82 3.25 -24.44
CA GLY A 65 2.92 4.55 -23.76
C GLY A 65 3.96 4.55 -22.64
N SER A 66 3.79 5.46 -21.68
CA SER A 66 4.69 5.61 -20.53
C SER A 66 4.14 4.93 -19.29
N ALA A 67 5.03 4.54 -18.39
CA ALA A 67 4.67 4.04 -17.05
C ALA A 67 4.44 5.25 -16.13
N ASP A 68 3.19 5.68 -16.02
CA ASP A 68 2.77 6.86 -15.25
C ASP A 68 2.48 6.55 -13.77
N GLY A 69 2.49 5.27 -13.39
CA GLY A 69 2.18 4.84 -12.03
C GLY A 69 0.69 4.87 -11.70
N ILE A 70 -0.19 5.04 -12.70
CA ILE A 70 -1.64 5.05 -12.52
C ILE A 70 -2.25 3.81 -13.19
N PHE A 71 -2.88 2.96 -12.41
CA PHE A 71 -3.56 1.76 -12.92
C PHE A 71 -4.91 2.15 -13.56
N GLY A 72 -4.84 2.71 -14.76
CA GLY A 72 -6.01 3.10 -15.54
C GLY A 72 -6.60 1.93 -16.35
N ALA A 73 -7.61 2.24 -17.18
CA ALA A 73 -8.26 1.26 -18.05
C ALA A 73 -7.27 0.60 -19.04
N LYS A 74 -6.31 1.36 -19.58
CA LYS A 74 -5.26 0.83 -20.48
C LYS A 74 -4.38 -0.20 -19.76
N THR A 75 -3.97 0.10 -18.53
CA THR A 75 -3.18 -0.84 -17.70
C THR A 75 -3.98 -2.09 -17.39
N LYS A 76 -5.27 -1.96 -17.02
CA LYS A 76 -6.15 -3.11 -16.80
C LYS A 76 -6.26 -4.01 -18.03
N THR A 77 -6.50 -3.43 -19.20
CA THR A 77 -6.58 -4.18 -20.47
C THR A 77 -5.27 -4.92 -20.75
N ALA A 78 -4.11 -4.27 -20.53
CA ALA A 78 -2.81 -4.87 -20.70
C ALA A 78 -2.57 -6.04 -19.72
N VAL A 79 -2.99 -5.90 -18.46
CA VAL A 79 -2.92 -6.98 -17.46
C VAL A 79 -3.79 -8.16 -17.89
N ILE A 80 -5.02 -7.93 -18.34
CA ILE A 80 -5.91 -9.00 -18.84
C ILE A 80 -5.27 -9.74 -20.02
N ALA A 81 -4.67 -9.02 -20.97
CA ALA A 81 -3.99 -9.63 -22.11
C ALA A 81 -2.79 -10.48 -21.67
N PHE A 82 -1.99 -9.96 -20.74
CA PHE A 82 -0.88 -10.69 -20.13
C PHE A 82 -1.35 -11.95 -19.39
N GLN A 83 -2.39 -11.84 -18.58
CA GLN A 83 -2.97 -12.96 -17.82
C GLN A 83 -3.45 -14.09 -18.76
N LYS A 84 -4.20 -13.74 -19.81
CA LYS A 84 -4.67 -14.71 -20.83
C LYS A 84 -3.49 -15.43 -21.47
N LYS A 85 -2.44 -14.70 -21.86
CA LYS A 85 -1.28 -15.31 -22.54
C LYS A 85 -0.48 -16.23 -21.62
N ASN A 86 -0.52 -16.03 -20.32
CA ASN A 86 0.20 -16.81 -19.31
C ASN A 86 -0.67 -17.84 -18.58
N GLY A 87 -1.89 -18.11 -19.04
CA GLY A 87 -2.79 -19.10 -18.43
C GLY A 87 -3.28 -18.74 -17.03
N LEU A 88 -3.32 -17.44 -16.71
CA LEU A 88 -3.80 -16.92 -15.44
C LEU A 88 -5.27 -16.51 -15.53
N THR A 89 -5.94 -16.37 -14.38
CA THR A 89 -7.27 -15.78 -14.30
C THR A 89 -7.23 -14.37 -14.86
N ALA A 90 -7.98 -14.10 -15.93
CA ALA A 90 -7.94 -12.83 -16.67
C ALA A 90 -8.92 -11.79 -16.09
N ASP A 91 -8.73 -11.42 -14.84
CA ASP A 91 -9.58 -10.49 -14.07
C ASP A 91 -9.10 -9.04 -14.14
N GLY A 92 -7.88 -8.82 -14.63
CA GLY A 92 -7.24 -7.50 -14.68
C GLY A 92 -6.75 -7.02 -13.31
N ILE A 93 -6.59 -7.94 -12.37
CA ILE A 93 -6.04 -7.69 -11.03
C ILE A 93 -4.65 -8.30 -10.95
N VAL A 94 -3.67 -7.53 -10.52
CA VAL A 94 -2.34 -8.05 -10.24
C VAL A 94 -2.31 -8.54 -8.80
N GLY A 95 -2.74 -9.76 -8.57
CA GLY A 95 -2.57 -10.51 -7.33
C GLY A 95 -1.28 -11.31 -7.33
N THR A 96 -1.05 -12.12 -6.30
CA THR A 96 0.21 -12.87 -6.07
C THR A 96 0.66 -13.66 -7.30
N ARG A 97 -0.24 -14.42 -7.94
CA ARG A 97 0.09 -15.22 -9.14
C ARG A 97 0.48 -14.37 -10.33
N THR A 98 -0.24 -13.28 -10.58
CA THR A 98 0.05 -12.35 -11.68
C THR A 98 1.37 -11.63 -11.44
N ALA A 99 1.64 -11.21 -10.21
CA ALA A 99 2.89 -10.58 -9.81
C ALA A 99 4.09 -11.51 -9.98
N GLN A 100 3.97 -12.77 -9.56
CA GLN A 100 5.00 -13.79 -9.77
C GLN A 100 5.31 -13.98 -11.26
N ALA A 101 4.28 -14.07 -12.10
CA ALA A 101 4.44 -14.20 -13.54
C ALA A 101 5.07 -12.94 -14.18
N LEU A 102 4.81 -11.75 -13.63
CA LEU A 102 5.47 -10.50 -14.00
C LEU A 102 6.91 -10.41 -13.46
N GLY A 103 7.36 -11.35 -12.60
CA GLY A 103 8.65 -11.28 -11.93
C GLY A 103 8.76 -10.08 -11.00
N ILE A 104 7.68 -9.76 -10.30
CA ILE A 104 7.61 -8.71 -9.28
C ILE A 104 7.11 -9.28 -7.97
N SER A 105 7.60 -8.72 -6.86
CA SER A 105 7.07 -9.03 -5.54
C SER A 105 5.99 -8.01 -5.19
N LEU A 106 4.77 -8.47 -4.87
CA LEU A 106 3.73 -7.62 -4.28
C LEU A 106 3.96 -7.43 -2.79
N SER A 107 4.86 -8.21 -2.20
CA SER A 107 5.39 -7.86 -0.90
C SER A 107 6.04 -6.49 -1.09
N SER A 108 5.45 -5.46 -0.53
CA SER A 108 6.21 -4.30 -0.10
C SER A 108 7.47 -4.91 0.49
N THR A 109 8.63 -4.59 -0.07
CA THR A 109 9.90 -4.97 0.54
C THR A 109 9.80 -4.53 1.98
N THR A 110 9.41 -5.47 2.83
CA THR A 110 9.55 -5.36 4.26
C THR A 110 11.03 -5.55 4.53
N SER A 111 11.78 -4.51 4.24
CA SER A 111 12.97 -4.26 5.02
C SER A 111 12.44 -3.98 6.40
N THR A 112 12.56 -4.98 7.28
CA THR A 112 12.31 -4.90 8.71
C THR A 112 10.93 -4.34 9.07
N SER A 113 9.99 -5.25 9.28
CA SER A 113 8.71 -5.01 9.89
C SER A 113 8.81 -4.08 11.11
N SER A 114 8.51 -2.83 10.92
CA SER A 114 7.59 -2.21 11.85
C SER A 114 6.25 -2.22 11.13
N SER A 115 5.25 -2.80 11.75
CA SER A 115 3.87 -2.52 11.47
C SER A 115 3.79 -1.05 11.07
N THR A 116 3.56 -0.73 9.79
CA THR A 116 3.09 0.59 9.38
C THR A 116 1.72 0.65 9.98
N SER A 117 1.76 0.97 11.24
CA SER A 117 0.71 0.78 12.18
C SER A 117 -0.38 1.75 11.74
N SER A 118 -1.60 1.41 12.01
CA SER A 118 -2.70 2.35 12.00
C SER A 118 -2.31 3.68 12.66
N THR A 119 -1.31 3.69 13.51
CA THR A 119 -0.66 4.82 14.16
C THR A 119 0.08 5.73 13.20
N ASP A 120 0.93 5.19 12.31
CA ASP A 120 1.69 5.99 11.32
C ASP A 120 0.74 6.59 10.27
N LEU A 121 -0.24 5.84 9.81
CA LEU A 121 -1.26 6.35 8.90
C LEU A 121 -2.08 7.47 9.54
N ASN A 122 -2.49 7.31 10.81
CA ASN A 122 -3.20 8.35 11.55
C ASN A 122 -2.35 9.60 11.76
N LEU A 123 -1.10 9.44 12.16
CA LEU A 123 -0.18 10.56 12.37
C LEU A 123 0.08 11.31 11.07
N LEU A 124 0.36 10.57 9.99
CA LEU A 124 0.58 11.15 8.67
C LEU A 124 -0.67 11.89 8.16
N ALA A 125 -1.87 11.33 8.36
CA ALA A 125 -3.13 11.99 8.00
C ALA A 125 -3.36 13.28 8.79
N ARG A 126 -2.95 13.35 10.07
CA ARG A 126 -3.00 14.55 10.89
C ARG A 126 -2.05 15.63 10.38
N VAL A 127 -0.83 15.28 9.98
CA VAL A 127 0.11 16.22 9.33
C VAL A 127 -0.51 16.77 8.05
N VAL A 128 -1.00 15.89 7.16
CA VAL A 128 -1.65 16.31 5.91
C VAL A 128 -2.82 17.25 6.18
N TYR A 129 -3.63 16.95 7.19
CA TYR A 129 -4.77 17.81 7.54
C TYR A 129 -4.33 19.17 8.08
N GLY A 130 -3.33 19.21 8.94
CA GLY A 130 -2.79 20.46 9.49
C GLY A 130 -2.13 21.32 8.41
N GLU A 131 -1.29 20.73 7.58
CA GLU A 131 -0.44 21.43 6.62
C GLU A 131 -1.11 21.71 5.26
N ALA A 132 -2.04 20.85 4.84
CA ALA A 132 -2.48 20.82 3.45
C ALA A 132 -4.01 20.65 3.25
N ARG A 133 -4.86 20.83 4.27
CA ARG A 133 -6.32 20.63 4.11
C ARG A 133 -6.98 21.54 3.07
N GLY A 134 -6.38 22.68 2.77
CA GLY A 134 -6.84 23.62 1.74
C GLY A 134 -6.21 23.40 0.35
N GLU A 135 -5.27 22.45 0.25
CA GLU A 135 -4.57 22.15 -1.00
C GLU A 135 -5.36 21.19 -1.89
N PRO A 136 -5.13 21.20 -3.22
CA PRO A 136 -5.61 20.14 -4.10
C PRO A 136 -5.17 18.76 -3.58
N TYR A 137 -5.95 17.72 -3.90
CA TYR A 137 -5.68 16.36 -3.41
C TYR A 137 -4.22 15.91 -3.66
N THR A 138 -3.69 16.20 -4.86
CA THR A 138 -2.28 15.92 -5.18
C THR A 138 -1.31 16.67 -4.25
N GLY A 139 -1.64 17.89 -3.83
CA GLY A 139 -0.86 18.65 -2.86
C GLY A 139 -0.89 18.02 -1.47
N GLN A 140 -2.04 17.50 -1.06
CA GLN A 140 -2.17 16.72 0.18
C GLN A 140 -1.30 15.46 0.16
N VAL A 141 -1.31 14.72 -0.95
CA VAL A 141 -0.41 13.55 -1.14
C VAL A 141 1.06 13.99 -1.13
N ALA A 142 1.39 15.12 -1.76
CA ALA A 142 2.73 15.65 -1.83
C ALA A 142 3.33 15.93 -0.44
N VAL A 143 2.54 16.52 0.47
CA VAL A 143 2.96 16.77 1.87
C VAL A 143 3.24 15.45 2.59
N ALA A 144 2.37 14.45 2.46
CA ALA A 144 2.60 13.12 3.02
C ALA A 144 3.86 12.46 2.43
N ALA A 145 4.07 12.58 1.12
CA ALA A 145 5.23 12.02 0.44
C ALA A 145 6.54 12.64 0.94
N VAL A 146 6.59 13.96 1.21
CA VAL A 146 7.77 14.62 1.79
C VAL A 146 8.12 14.03 3.17
N VAL A 147 7.13 13.76 4.03
CA VAL A 147 7.38 13.08 5.32
C VAL A 147 8.03 11.71 5.08
N LEU A 148 7.48 10.92 4.17
CA LEU A 148 7.99 9.58 3.87
C LEU A 148 9.37 9.61 3.19
N ASN A 149 9.64 10.61 2.36
CA ASN A 149 10.96 10.82 1.76
C ASN A 149 12.00 11.17 2.82
N ARG A 150 11.66 11.99 3.81
CA ARG A 150 12.52 12.25 4.97
C ARG A 150 12.82 10.96 5.74
N VAL A 151 11.81 10.12 6.02
CA VAL A 151 12.00 8.82 6.69
C VAL A 151 13.00 7.93 5.95
N ARG A 152 13.00 7.97 4.60
CA ARG A 152 13.94 7.19 3.76
C ARG A 152 15.32 7.82 3.63
N SER A 153 15.47 9.09 3.98
CA SER A 153 16.73 9.83 3.87
C SER A 153 17.57 9.65 5.14
N SER A 154 18.85 9.34 4.97
CA SER A 154 19.80 9.25 6.08
C SER A 154 20.02 10.58 6.84
N SER A 155 19.55 11.70 6.27
CA SER A 155 19.65 13.02 6.89
C SER A 155 18.52 13.33 7.88
N PHE A 156 17.56 12.42 8.05
CA PHE A 156 16.39 12.60 8.90
C PHE A 156 16.16 11.36 9.77
N PRO A 157 15.32 11.48 10.83
CA PRO A 157 14.89 10.32 11.61
C PRO A 157 14.23 9.24 10.72
N ASN A 158 14.44 7.97 11.07
CA ASN A 158 13.99 6.81 10.30
C ASN A 158 12.57 6.34 10.66
N SER A 159 11.73 7.21 11.20
CA SER A 159 10.34 6.91 11.53
C SER A 159 9.43 8.12 11.26
N VAL A 160 8.15 7.87 10.96
CA VAL A 160 7.15 8.93 10.74
C VAL A 160 7.07 9.84 11.96
N ALA A 161 6.98 9.27 13.16
CA ALA A 161 6.93 10.06 14.38
C ALA A 161 8.20 10.89 14.61
N GLY A 162 9.38 10.29 14.36
CA GLY A 162 10.65 11.00 14.47
C GLY A 162 10.75 12.20 13.54
N VAL A 163 10.30 12.06 12.29
CA VAL A 163 10.27 13.16 11.31
C VAL A 163 9.24 14.22 11.69
N VAL A 164 8.03 13.80 12.08
CA VAL A 164 6.92 14.71 12.37
C VAL A 164 7.21 15.55 13.61
N TYR A 165 7.71 14.95 14.68
CA TYR A 165 7.96 15.63 15.94
C TYR A 165 9.38 16.24 16.05
N GLN A 166 10.15 16.24 14.98
CA GLN A 166 11.41 16.97 14.92
C GLN A 166 11.14 18.47 15.10
N SER A 167 11.89 19.12 15.96
CA SER A 167 11.67 20.53 16.30
C SER A 167 11.65 21.43 15.06
N GLY A 168 10.57 22.20 14.87
CA GLY A 168 10.39 23.12 13.75
C GLY A 168 10.18 22.45 12.39
N ALA A 169 9.89 21.16 12.35
CA ALA A 169 9.71 20.44 11.08
C ALA A 169 8.36 20.74 10.41
N PHE A 170 7.31 20.93 11.21
CA PHE A 170 5.94 21.17 10.75
C PHE A 170 5.23 22.17 11.66
N ASP A 171 4.58 23.17 11.06
CA ASP A 171 3.87 24.20 11.80
C ASP A 171 2.68 23.63 12.58
N CYS A 172 1.99 22.64 12.01
CA CYS A 172 0.85 21.98 12.65
C CYS A 172 1.18 21.30 13.99
N VAL A 173 2.44 20.99 14.26
CA VAL A 173 2.90 20.45 15.55
C VAL A 173 3.03 21.57 16.58
N SER A 174 3.61 22.70 16.19
CA SER A 174 3.85 23.83 17.10
C SER A 174 2.58 24.60 17.44
N ASP A 175 1.62 24.71 16.52
CA ASP A 175 0.34 25.40 16.73
C ASP A 175 -0.79 24.48 17.22
N GLY A 176 -0.49 23.18 17.40
CA GLY A 176 -1.43 22.21 17.96
C GLY A 176 -2.45 21.63 16.95
N GLN A 177 -2.43 22.02 15.68
CA GLN A 177 -3.34 21.49 14.65
C GLN A 177 -3.13 20.00 14.40
N ILE A 178 -1.98 19.45 14.76
CA ILE A 178 -1.69 18.00 14.72
C ILE A 178 -2.69 17.17 15.54
N ASN A 179 -3.37 17.78 16.53
CA ASN A 179 -4.35 17.13 17.39
C ASN A 179 -5.77 17.13 16.81
N LEU A 180 -6.00 17.81 15.69
CA LEU A 180 -7.30 17.81 15.03
C LEU A 180 -7.59 16.45 14.37
N THR A 181 -8.86 16.10 14.28
CA THR A 181 -9.30 14.90 13.56
C THR A 181 -9.18 15.12 12.06
N PRO A 182 -8.37 14.31 11.35
CA PRO A 182 -8.21 14.47 9.90
C PRO A 182 -9.51 14.11 9.18
N ASN A 183 -9.81 14.82 8.10
CA ASN A 183 -10.90 14.48 7.23
C ASN A 183 -10.55 13.29 6.32
N ARG A 184 -11.57 12.79 5.61
CA ARG A 184 -11.40 11.64 4.71
C ARG A 184 -10.40 11.90 3.59
N SER A 185 -10.30 13.13 3.09
CA SER A 185 -9.34 13.51 2.04
C SER A 185 -7.90 13.36 2.54
N ALA A 186 -7.59 13.93 3.70
CA ALA A 186 -6.26 13.85 4.30
C ALA A 186 -5.87 12.40 4.64
N TYR A 187 -6.84 11.60 5.12
CA TYR A 187 -6.61 10.18 5.41
C TYR A 187 -6.30 9.38 4.13
N ASN A 188 -7.07 9.60 3.06
CA ASN A 188 -6.82 8.95 1.77
C ASN A 188 -5.49 9.39 1.16
N ALA A 189 -5.14 10.69 1.26
CA ALA A 189 -3.86 11.22 0.76
C ALA A 189 -2.66 10.60 1.48
N ALA A 190 -2.72 10.47 2.81
CA ALA A 190 -1.71 9.78 3.60
C ALA A 190 -1.58 8.30 3.21
N LYS A 191 -2.70 7.62 3.01
CA LYS A 191 -2.74 6.22 2.55
C LYS A 191 -2.13 6.06 1.16
N ASP A 192 -2.46 6.96 0.22
CA ASP A 192 -1.91 6.91 -1.14
C ASP A 192 -0.39 7.16 -1.15
N ALA A 193 0.11 8.07 -0.31
CA ALA A 193 1.55 8.27 -0.14
C ALA A 193 2.24 7.05 0.47
N LEU A 194 1.65 6.40 1.48
CA LEU A 194 2.15 5.14 2.05
C LEU A 194 2.17 4.01 1.02
N ASN A 195 1.24 4.01 0.07
CA ASN A 195 1.20 3.09 -1.05
C ASN A 195 2.20 3.44 -2.17
N GLY A 196 3.06 4.45 -1.95
CA GLY A 196 4.16 4.81 -2.86
C GLY A 196 3.85 5.94 -3.85
N TRP A 197 2.68 6.60 -3.76
CA TRP A 197 2.45 7.76 -4.62
C TRP A 197 3.21 8.98 -4.10
N ASP A 198 4.28 9.34 -4.81
CA ASP A 198 5.06 10.55 -4.56
C ASP A 198 5.01 11.50 -5.77
N PRO A 199 4.12 12.51 -5.76
CA PRO A 199 4.06 13.49 -6.83
C PRO A 199 5.20 14.51 -6.76
N THR A 200 6.07 14.46 -5.74
CA THR A 200 7.20 15.39 -5.56
C THR A 200 8.51 14.90 -6.16
N TYR A 201 8.55 13.64 -6.60
CA TYR A 201 9.76 13.00 -7.14
C TYR A 201 10.94 13.04 -6.16
N GLY A 202 10.67 12.74 -4.90
CA GLY A 202 11.70 12.63 -3.86
C GLY A 202 12.09 13.94 -3.18
N CYS A 203 11.26 14.99 -3.28
CA CYS A 203 11.52 16.23 -2.53
C CYS A 203 11.50 15.99 -1.02
N LEU A 204 12.40 16.67 -0.33
CA LEU A 204 12.55 16.61 1.13
C LEU A 204 11.99 17.86 1.84
N PHE A 205 11.67 18.90 1.06
CA PHE A 205 11.19 20.18 1.58
C PHE A 205 10.05 20.70 0.74
N TYR A 206 9.17 21.46 1.39
CA TYR A 206 8.17 22.29 0.75
C TYR A 206 7.96 23.56 1.57
N TYR A 207 7.44 24.57 0.92
CA TYR A 207 7.08 25.84 1.56
C TYR A 207 6.03 26.57 0.73
N ASN A 208 5.31 27.50 1.34
CA ASN A 208 4.44 28.41 0.61
C ASN A 208 5.25 29.66 0.24
N PRO A 209 5.52 29.95 -1.05
CA PRO A 209 6.33 31.10 -1.46
C PRO A 209 5.76 32.47 -1.08
N ARG A 210 4.46 32.53 -0.77
CA ARG A 210 3.78 33.79 -0.38
C ARG A 210 3.98 34.13 1.09
N THR A 211 4.24 33.13 1.94
CA THR A 211 4.31 33.32 3.39
C THR A 211 5.68 32.98 3.96
N ALA A 212 6.53 32.28 3.22
CA ALA A 212 7.85 31.85 3.68
C ALA A 212 8.76 33.07 3.91
N THR A 213 9.38 33.13 5.09
CA THR A 213 10.35 34.19 5.48
C THR A 213 11.78 33.66 5.56
N SER A 214 11.96 32.34 5.59
CA SER A 214 13.28 31.71 5.69
C SER A 214 14.09 31.91 4.42
N LYS A 215 15.17 32.72 4.51
CA LYS A 215 16.10 32.94 3.38
C LYS A 215 16.71 31.63 2.87
N TRP A 216 17.01 30.71 3.78
CA TRP A 216 17.52 29.38 3.41
C TRP A 216 16.49 28.58 2.61
N MET A 217 15.24 28.59 3.00
CA MET A 217 14.19 27.89 2.27
C MET A 217 13.97 28.52 0.88
N LEU A 218 13.96 29.84 0.81
CA LEU A 218 13.77 30.60 -0.44
C LEU A 218 14.96 30.47 -1.42
N SER A 219 16.17 30.12 -0.93
CA SER A 219 17.35 29.91 -1.78
C SER A 219 17.40 28.51 -2.41
N ARG A 220 16.47 27.61 -2.08
CA ARG A 220 16.48 26.24 -2.64
C ARG A 220 15.92 26.21 -4.04
N THR A 221 16.49 25.34 -4.86
CA THR A 221 15.97 25.10 -6.22
C THR A 221 14.63 24.37 -6.14
N VAL A 222 13.58 25.06 -6.56
CA VAL A 222 12.23 24.49 -6.66
C VAL A 222 12.20 23.50 -7.83
N LYS A 223 11.79 22.26 -7.56
CA LYS A 223 11.58 21.23 -8.61
C LYS A 223 10.21 21.34 -9.23
N LEU A 224 9.17 21.61 -8.44
CA LEU A 224 7.80 21.76 -8.90
C LEU A 224 6.95 22.53 -7.89
N SER A 225 5.79 22.99 -8.34
CA SER A 225 4.77 23.59 -7.47
C SER A 225 3.45 22.83 -7.61
N ILE A 226 2.76 22.59 -6.50
CA ILE A 226 1.44 21.97 -6.44
C ILE A 226 0.59 22.81 -5.48
N GLY A 227 -0.51 23.35 -5.97
CA GLY A 227 -1.33 24.29 -5.19
C GLY A 227 -0.52 25.52 -4.78
N ASN A 228 -0.52 25.82 -3.49
CA ASN A 228 0.23 26.94 -2.92
C ASN A 228 1.66 26.57 -2.47
N HIS A 229 2.07 25.30 -2.60
CA HIS A 229 3.36 24.81 -2.14
C HIS A 229 4.37 24.66 -3.28
N ALA A 230 5.60 25.12 -3.04
CA ALA A 230 6.78 24.82 -3.83
C ALA A 230 7.57 23.70 -3.16
N PHE A 231 7.97 22.68 -3.94
CA PHE A 231 8.67 21.48 -3.48
C PHE A 231 10.12 21.47 -3.99
N CYS A 232 11.09 21.08 -3.09
CA CYS A 232 12.52 21.06 -3.37
C CYS A 232 13.28 19.95 -2.62
#